data_48e7bc396ffd8c94bf6121a5ca22c6d7
#
_entry.id   48e7bc396ffd8c94bf6121a5ca22c6d7
#
_cell.length_a   1.000
_cell.length_b   1.000
_cell.length_c   1.000
_cell.angle_alpha   90.00
_cell.angle_beta   90.00
_cell.angle_gamma   90.00
#
_symmetry.space_group_name_H-M   'P 1'
#
loop_
_entity.id
_entity.type
_entity.pdbx_description
1 polymer ?
#
loop_
_entity_poly.entity_id
_entity_poly.type
_entity_poly.pdbx_seq_one_letter_code
_entity_poly.pdbx_strand_id
1 'polypeptide(L)'
;PGSVDFRRYHKSGDVLMPLAPSLRRAAAGFLLLAAAAFAGPLIPPPATEAPLASRPGKETAVFAGGCFWGTQAVFQRVKGVLATSAGYSGGEAHTATYRQVVTETTGHAESVQVIYDPSLISYSKLLWVFFSVAHDPTQLNRQGPDVGTSYRSAIFYTNAEQERLAKAYIAQLDAQKAFPKRIVTEVTPLKAFYRAENYHQDYAYYNPDNPYIEVCDRPKIAALKRQFPELFVDYKPKK
;
A
#
# COMPACT_ATOMS: atom_id res chain seq x y z
N PRO A 1 -19.63 -3.58 19.33
CA PRO A 1 -18.92 -3.61 18.09
C PRO A 1 -19.33 -2.38 17.30
N GLY A 2 -18.67 -1.25 17.53
CA GLY A 2 -18.93 0.01 16.83
C GLY A 2 -17.80 0.25 15.85
N SER A 3 -18.10 0.15 14.56
CA SER A 3 -17.20 0.59 13.51
C SER A 3 -17.06 2.10 13.61
N VAL A 4 -15.85 2.58 13.79
CA VAL A 4 -15.55 4.02 13.72
C VAL A 4 -15.60 4.40 12.24
N ASP A 5 -16.66 5.09 11.83
CA ASP A 5 -16.85 5.61 10.48
C ASP A 5 -15.91 6.80 10.27
N PHE A 6 -14.73 6.56 9.72
CA PHE A 6 -13.73 7.58 9.39
C PHE A 6 -14.16 8.57 8.29
N ARG A 7 -15.31 8.38 7.66
CA ARG A 7 -15.87 9.29 6.65
C ARG A 7 -16.21 10.69 7.17
N ARG A 8 -16.22 10.91 8.48
CA ARG A 8 -16.52 12.21 9.10
C ARG A 8 -15.32 13.18 9.19
N TYR A 9 -14.11 12.73 8.91
CA TYR A 9 -12.91 13.58 9.06
C TYR A 9 -12.55 14.41 7.83
N HIS A 10 -13.38 14.41 6.78
CA HIS A 10 -13.09 15.13 5.53
C HIS A 10 -13.83 16.47 5.37
N LYS A 11 -14.38 17.08 6.41
CA LYS A 11 -14.92 18.43 6.31
C LYS A 11 -14.14 19.40 7.19
N SER A 12 -13.46 20.29 6.52
CA SER A 12 -13.09 21.69 6.87
C SER A 12 -13.00 22.07 8.35
N GLY A 13 -11.86 22.58 8.75
CA GLY A 13 -11.67 23.67 9.70
C GLY A 13 -12.34 23.52 11.08
N ASP A 14 -11.47 23.41 12.09
CA ASP A 14 -11.71 23.86 13.46
C ASP A 14 -13.00 23.46 14.18
N VAL A 15 -12.96 22.33 14.90
CA VAL A 15 -13.53 22.28 16.25
C VAL A 15 -12.72 21.27 17.09
N LEU A 16 -11.81 21.78 17.90
CA LEU A 16 -11.21 21.04 19.02
C LEU A 16 -12.27 20.91 20.11
N MET A 17 -12.88 19.73 20.24
CA MET A 17 -13.60 19.39 21.47
C MET A 17 -12.63 18.73 22.47
N PRO A 18 -12.54 19.20 23.71
CA PRO A 18 -11.71 18.58 24.73
C PRO A 18 -12.31 17.22 25.14
N LEU A 19 -11.60 16.14 24.85
CA LEU A 19 -11.95 14.81 25.34
C LEU A 19 -11.68 14.70 26.85
N ALA A 20 -12.62 14.16 27.59
CA ALA A 20 -12.49 13.91 29.02
C ALA A 20 -11.28 13.02 29.34
N PRO A 21 -10.57 13.22 30.47
CA PRO A 21 -9.31 12.53 30.78
C PRO A 21 -9.41 10.99 30.85
N SER A 22 -10.57 10.44 31.11
CA SER A 22 -10.82 9.00 31.21
C SER A 22 -10.79 8.26 29.86
N LEU A 23 -11.11 8.93 28.75
CA LEU A 23 -11.07 8.33 27.40
C LEU A 23 -9.65 8.29 26.81
N ARG A 24 -8.74 9.16 27.27
CA ARG A 24 -7.35 9.18 26.78
C ARG A 24 -6.54 7.93 27.15
N ARG A 25 -6.82 7.31 28.29
CA ARG A 25 -6.10 6.10 28.72
C ARG A 25 -6.55 4.84 28.00
N ALA A 26 -7.82 4.73 27.64
CA ALA A 26 -8.33 3.58 26.89
C ALA A 26 -7.92 3.63 25.39
N ALA A 27 -7.86 4.84 24.82
CA ALA A 27 -7.42 5.00 23.42
C ALA A 27 -5.93 4.68 23.24
N ALA A 28 -5.07 5.06 24.21
CA ALA A 28 -3.63 4.79 24.14
C ALA A 28 -3.29 3.28 24.20
N GLY A 29 -4.05 2.51 25.00
CA GLY A 29 -3.86 1.05 25.09
C GLY A 29 -4.27 0.31 23.81
N PHE A 30 -5.31 0.76 23.13
CA PHE A 30 -5.78 0.16 21.88
C PHE A 30 -4.89 0.50 20.68
N LEU A 31 -4.31 1.71 20.66
CA LEU A 31 -3.35 2.17 19.65
C LEU A 31 -2.03 1.37 19.68
N LEU A 32 -1.55 1.02 20.88
CA LEU A 32 -0.30 0.25 21.04
C LEU A 32 -0.43 -1.20 20.52
N LEU A 33 -1.60 -1.84 20.65
CA LEU A 33 -1.82 -3.18 20.09
C LEU A 33 -1.92 -3.18 18.55
N ALA A 34 -2.50 -2.15 17.96
CA ALA A 34 -2.59 -2.04 16.50
C ALA A 34 -1.23 -1.78 15.84
N ALA A 35 -0.36 -0.99 16.47
CA ALA A 35 0.98 -0.71 15.96
C ALA A 35 1.91 -1.94 15.98
N ALA A 36 1.72 -2.86 16.94
CA ALA A 36 2.49 -4.11 16.99
C ALA A 36 2.12 -5.09 15.86
N ALA A 37 0.91 -5.00 15.31
CA ALA A 37 0.44 -5.89 14.26
C ALA A 37 1.06 -5.63 12.87
N PHE A 38 1.61 -4.44 12.63
CA PHE A 38 2.25 -4.07 11.35
C PHE A 38 3.76 -4.34 11.27
N ALA A 39 4.38 -4.82 12.33
CA ALA A 39 5.73 -5.36 12.26
C ALA A 39 5.69 -6.78 11.66
N GLY A 40 5.19 -6.92 10.43
CA GLY A 40 5.01 -8.20 9.75
C GLY A 40 6.22 -9.12 9.85
N PRO A 41 6.05 -10.45 9.76
CA PRO A 41 7.16 -11.39 9.80
C PRO A 41 8.15 -11.09 8.67
N LEU A 42 9.44 -11.37 8.93
CA LEU A 42 10.43 -11.38 7.85
C LEU A 42 10.03 -12.50 6.88
N ILE A 43 9.56 -12.14 5.70
CA ILE A 43 9.20 -13.11 4.67
C ILE A 43 10.42 -13.39 3.76
N PRO A 44 10.56 -14.60 3.23
CA PRO A 44 11.68 -14.95 2.37
C PRO A 44 11.64 -14.14 1.06
N PRO A 45 12.81 -13.84 0.45
CA PRO A 45 12.86 -13.23 -0.86
C PRO A 45 12.24 -14.16 -1.93
N PRO A 46 11.82 -13.61 -3.08
CA PRO A 46 11.39 -14.41 -4.22
C PRO A 46 12.51 -15.38 -4.66
N ALA A 47 12.19 -16.66 -4.82
CA ALA A 47 13.11 -17.65 -5.35
C ALA A 47 13.38 -17.43 -6.85
N THR A 48 12.45 -16.77 -7.54
CA THR A 48 12.61 -16.40 -8.94
C THR A 48 12.78 -14.89 -9.02
N GLU A 49 13.95 -14.45 -9.44
CA GLU A 49 14.23 -13.03 -9.69
C GLU A 49 14.28 -12.74 -11.19
N ALA A 50 13.67 -11.62 -11.60
CA ALA A 50 13.95 -11.04 -12.89
C ALA A 50 15.38 -10.44 -12.86
N PRO A 51 16.23 -10.69 -13.87
CA PRO A 51 17.52 -10.03 -13.96
C PRO A 51 17.34 -8.52 -14.05
N LEU A 52 18.29 -7.77 -13.50
CA LEU A 52 18.34 -6.32 -13.73
C LEU A 52 18.57 -6.04 -15.20
N ALA A 53 17.94 -5.01 -15.71
CA ALA A 53 18.20 -4.54 -17.07
C ALA A 53 19.64 -4.04 -17.22
N SER A 54 20.23 -4.26 -18.37
CA SER A 54 21.61 -3.83 -18.66
C SER A 54 21.78 -2.31 -18.85
N ARG A 55 20.66 -1.60 -18.99
CA ARG A 55 20.62 -0.14 -19.21
C ARG A 55 19.49 0.49 -18.40
N PRO A 56 19.67 1.75 -17.97
CA PRO A 56 18.60 2.52 -17.36
C PRO A 56 17.35 2.56 -18.23
N GLY A 57 16.18 2.49 -17.57
CA GLY A 57 14.91 2.50 -18.27
C GLY A 57 13.78 2.93 -17.33
N LYS A 58 12.54 2.80 -17.83
CA LYS A 58 11.33 3.05 -17.06
C LYS A 58 10.36 1.91 -17.29
N GLU A 59 10.02 1.23 -16.22
CA GLU A 59 8.96 0.24 -16.20
C GLU A 59 7.88 0.62 -15.20
N THR A 60 6.71 0.03 -15.34
CA THR A 60 5.54 0.31 -14.51
C THR A 60 5.11 -0.94 -13.76
N ALA A 61 4.89 -0.80 -12.46
CA ALA A 61 4.17 -1.76 -11.63
C ALA A 61 2.95 -1.07 -11.01
N VAL A 62 1.85 -1.82 -10.77
CA VAL A 62 0.66 -1.29 -10.10
C VAL A 62 0.23 -2.23 -9.00
N PHE A 63 0.18 -1.71 -7.77
CA PHE A 63 -0.11 -2.44 -6.55
C PHE A 63 -1.29 -1.82 -5.80
N ALA A 64 -2.19 -2.67 -5.29
CA ALA A 64 -3.25 -2.31 -4.37
C ALA A 64 -3.05 -3.06 -3.05
N GLY A 65 -2.86 -2.34 -1.96
CA GLY A 65 -2.54 -2.91 -0.63
C GLY A 65 -3.25 -2.16 0.50
N GLY A 66 -4.56 -1.93 0.38
CA GLY A 66 -5.34 -1.08 1.29
C GLY A 66 -5.24 0.38 0.91
N CYS A 67 -5.39 1.28 1.88
CA CYS A 67 -5.28 2.72 1.65
C CYS A 67 -3.98 3.05 0.90
N PHE A 68 -4.13 3.74 -0.23
CA PHE A 68 -3.01 4.06 -1.13
C PHE A 68 -2.01 5.06 -0.53
N TRP A 69 -2.36 5.82 0.53
CA TRP A 69 -1.42 6.73 1.18
C TRP A 69 -0.20 5.99 1.74
N GLY A 70 -0.43 4.89 2.45
CA GLY A 70 0.64 4.07 3.02
C GLY A 70 1.42 3.30 1.97
N THR A 71 0.73 2.72 1.00
CA THR A 71 1.39 2.00 -0.10
C THR A 71 2.26 2.96 -0.94
N GLN A 72 1.77 4.17 -1.24
CA GLN A 72 2.56 5.21 -1.91
C GLN A 72 3.76 5.61 -1.06
N ALA A 73 3.57 5.87 0.23
CA ALA A 73 4.63 6.28 1.15
C ALA A 73 5.77 5.24 1.25
N VAL A 74 5.45 3.95 1.18
CA VAL A 74 6.44 2.87 1.12
C VAL A 74 7.24 2.95 -0.16
N PHE A 75 6.58 2.91 -1.33
CA PHE A 75 7.29 2.85 -2.61
C PHE A 75 8.06 4.12 -2.95
N GLN A 76 7.64 5.28 -2.48
CA GLN A 76 8.39 6.54 -2.58
C GLN A 76 9.78 6.47 -1.93
N ARG A 77 9.96 5.57 -0.99
CA ARG A 77 11.21 5.41 -0.21
C ARG A 77 12.02 4.19 -0.62
N VAL A 78 11.75 3.65 -1.80
CA VAL A 78 12.49 2.52 -2.36
C VAL A 78 13.47 3.00 -3.41
N LYS A 79 14.75 2.73 -3.21
CA LYS A 79 15.81 3.03 -4.18
C LYS A 79 15.54 2.33 -5.52
N GLY A 80 15.65 3.07 -6.61
CA GLY A 80 15.31 2.58 -7.96
C GLY A 80 13.89 2.91 -8.39
N VAL A 81 13.01 3.33 -7.47
CA VAL A 81 11.71 3.92 -7.81
C VAL A 81 11.92 5.37 -8.23
N LEU A 82 11.42 5.71 -9.41
CA LEU A 82 11.57 7.03 -10.04
C LEU A 82 10.38 7.96 -9.74
N ALA A 83 9.18 7.40 -9.68
CA ALA A 83 7.95 8.12 -9.38
C ALA A 83 6.86 7.17 -8.87
N THR A 84 5.91 7.70 -8.10
CA THR A 84 4.70 7.00 -7.70
C THR A 84 3.49 7.90 -7.90
N SER A 85 2.34 7.29 -8.12
CA SER A 85 1.05 7.98 -8.15
C SER A 85 0.01 7.15 -7.42
N ALA A 86 -0.72 7.76 -6.50
CA ALA A 86 -1.93 7.18 -5.93
C ALA A 86 -3.07 7.25 -6.97
N GLY A 87 -3.90 6.23 -7.04
CA GLY A 87 -4.96 6.16 -8.04
C GLY A 87 -5.89 4.97 -7.87
N TYR A 88 -6.61 4.65 -8.91
CA TYR A 88 -7.65 3.63 -8.95
C TYR A 88 -7.43 2.70 -10.13
N SER A 89 -7.60 1.40 -9.90
CA SER A 89 -7.55 0.37 -10.96
C SER A 89 -8.61 -0.70 -10.73
N GLY A 90 -9.06 -1.35 -11.81
CA GLY A 90 -10.01 -2.46 -11.76
C GLY A 90 -11.46 -2.10 -12.13
N GLY A 91 -11.85 -0.83 -12.08
CA GLY A 91 -13.15 -0.32 -12.47
C GLY A 91 -13.10 0.48 -13.78
N GLU A 92 -14.21 1.13 -14.11
CA GLU A 92 -14.40 1.90 -15.32
C GLU A 92 -14.01 3.39 -15.17
N ALA A 93 -13.56 4.04 -16.26
CA ALA A 93 -13.06 5.42 -16.25
C ALA A 93 -14.03 6.43 -15.60
N HIS A 94 -15.33 6.31 -15.91
CA HIS A 94 -16.33 7.27 -15.43
C HIS A 94 -16.64 7.15 -13.94
N THR A 95 -16.16 6.10 -13.26
CA THR A 95 -16.31 5.88 -11.81
C THR A 95 -15.01 6.09 -11.04
N ALA A 96 -13.92 6.49 -11.70
CA ALA A 96 -12.60 6.66 -11.12
C ALA A 96 -12.44 7.99 -10.36
N THR A 97 -13.30 8.26 -9.41
CA THR A 97 -13.23 9.40 -8.49
C THR A 97 -13.37 8.92 -7.05
N TYR A 98 -12.69 9.58 -6.10
CA TYR A 98 -12.75 9.18 -4.69
C TYR A 98 -14.20 9.03 -4.20
N ARG A 99 -15.04 10.02 -4.52
CA ARG A 99 -16.47 10.02 -4.13
C ARG A 99 -17.23 8.76 -4.58
N GLN A 100 -16.89 8.24 -5.76
CA GLN A 100 -17.52 7.03 -6.30
C GLN A 100 -16.85 5.77 -5.77
N VAL A 101 -15.51 5.73 -5.70
CA VAL A 101 -14.78 4.55 -5.24
C VAL A 101 -15.15 4.17 -3.80
N VAL A 102 -15.29 5.13 -2.90
CA VAL A 102 -15.69 4.88 -1.50
C VAL A 102 -17.13 4.36 -1.34
N THR A 103 -17.92 4.29 -2.40
CA THR A 103 -19.24 3.62 -2.37
C THR A 103 -19.12 2.09 -2.42
N GLU A 104 -17.93 1.55 -2.70
CA GLU A 104 -17.62 0.12 -2.82
C GLU A 104 -18.34 -0.59 -3.98
N THR A 105 -18.92 0.15 -4.92
CA THR A 105 -19.71 -0.40 -6.03
C THR A 105 -19.04 -0.28 -7.40
N THR A 106 -17.88 0.37 -7.48
CA THR A 106 -17.23 0.72 -8.75
C THR A 106 -16.31 -0.36 -9.31
N GLY A 107 -15.93 -1.36 -8.48
CA GLY A 107 -14.93 -2.35 -8.82
C GLY A 107 -13.49 -1.84 -8.77
N HIS A 108 -13.27 -0.55 -8.49
CA HIS A 108 -11.93 -0.01 -8.29
C HIS A 108 -11.30 -0.50 -6.99
N ALA A 109 -9.97 -0.73 -7.05
CA ALA A 109 -9.11 -0.79 -5.87
C ALA A 109 -8.30 0.50 -5.76
N GLU A 110 -8.10 1.02 -4.55
CA GLU A 110 -7.08 2.01 -4.26
C GLU A 110 -5.72 1.42 -4.60
N SER A 111 -5.04 2.04 -5.54
CA SER A 111 -3.85 1.49 -6.18
C SER A 111 -2.73 2.51 -6.21
N VAL A 112 -1.50 2.03 -6.29
CA VAL A 112 -0.31 2.85 -6.49
C VAL A 112 0.38 2.40 -7.77
N GLN A 113 0.52 3.32 -8.72
CA GLN A 113 1.40 3.15 -9.86
C GLN A 113 2.83 3.48 -9.41
N VAL A 114 3.75 2.57 -9.67
CA VAL A 114 5.18 2.68 -9.37
C VAL A 114 5.96 2.67 -10.68
N ILE A 115 6.59 3.78 -11.00
CA ILE A 115 7.55 3.87 -12.11
C ILE A 115 8.93 3.60 -11.54
N TYR A 116 9.64 2.62 -12.06
CA TYR A 116 10.95 2.22 -11.55
C TYR A 116 11.98 2.04 -12.67
N ASP A 117 13.25 2.12 -12.32
CA ASP A 117 14.36 1.81 -13.22
C ASP A 117 14.73 0.33 -13.06
N PRO A 118 14.47 -0.51 -14.09
CA PRO A 118 14.75 -1.94 -14.02
C PRO A 118 16.25 -2.28 -13.98
N SER A 119 17.14 -1.32 -14.23
CA SER A 119 18.58 -1.49 -14.01
C SER A 119 19.01 -1.32 -12.56
N LEU A 120 18.17 -0.71 -11.71
CA LEU A 120 18.45 -0.43 -10.30
C LEU A 120 17.68 -1.34 -9.35
N ILE A 121 16.46 -1.73 -9.73
CA ILE A 121 15.60 -2.60 -8.93
C ILE A 121 14.76 -3.51 -9.82
N SER A 122 14.70 -4.80 -9.49
CA SER A 122 13.89 -5.77 -10.21
C SER A 122 12.42 -5.70 -9.77
N TYR A 123 11.51 -6.15 -10.65
CA TYR A 123 10.10 -6.33 -10.30
C TYR A 123 9.91 -7.31 -9.13
N SER A 124 10.72 -8.38 -9.07
CA SER A 124 10.71 -9.34 -7.96
C SER A 124 11.06 -8.68 -6.63
N LYS A 125 11.98 -7.71 -6.61
CA LYS A 125 12.32 -6.96 -5.41
C LYS A 125 11.17 -6.02 -4.99
N LEU A 126 10.46 -5.40 -5.95
CA LEU A 126 9.25 -4.62 -5.65
C LEU A 126 8.14 -5.50 -5.06
N LEU A 127 7.94 -6.72 -5.56
CA LEU A 127 7.02 -7.71 -4.98
C LEU A 127 7.41 -8.06 -3.54
N TRP A 128 8.72 -8.26 -3.28
CA TRP A 128 9.19 -8.55 -1.93
C TRP A 128 8.88 -7.42 -0.96
N VAL A 129 9.14 -6.17 -1.34
CA VAL A 129 8.76 -4.99 -0.55
C VAL A 129 7.24 -4.94 -0.34
N PHE A 130 6.44 -5.17 -1.40
CA PHE A 130 4.98 -5.14 -1.33
C PHE A 130 4.42 -6.10 -0.29
N PHE A 131 4.84 -7.37 -0.34
CA PHE A 131 4.37 -8.39 0.60
C PHE A 131 4.98 -8.28 2.00
N SER A 132 6.19 -7.71 2.13
CA SER A 132 6.85 -7.59 3.44
C SER A 132 6.34 -6.46 4.30
N VAL A 133 6.04 -5.30 3.69
CA VAL A 133 5.85 -4.06 4.48
C VAL A 133 4.67 -3.20 4.06
N ALA A 134 4.13 -3.35 2.83
CA ALA A 134 3.10 -2.46 2.37
C ALA A 134 1.72 -2.79 2.96
N HIS A 135 1.42 -4.07 3.19
CA HIS A 135 0.11 -4.53 3.64
C HIS A 135 0.13 -5.96 4.20
N ASP A 136 -0.99 -6.40 4.76
CA ASP A 136 -1.25 -7.81 5.10
C ASP A 136 -2.02 -8.47 3.95
N PRO A 137 -1.39 -9.39 3.17
CA PRO A 137 -2.01 -9.98 1.99
C PRO A 137 -3.06 -11.04 2.31
N THR A 138 -3.36 -11.30 3.58
CA THR A 138 -4.35 -12.31 4.03
C THR A 138 -5.72 -11.71 4.34
N GLN A 139 -5.87 -10.39 4.24
CA GLN A 139 -7.10 -9.68 4.55
C GLN A 139 -7.96 -9.50 3.28
N LEU A 140 -9.06 -10.25 3.21
CA LEU A 140 -9.97 -10.17 2.08
C LEU A 140 -10.85 -8.92 2.15
N ASN A 141 -10.85 -8.12 1.08
CA ASN A 141 -11.64 -6.89 0.95
C ASN A 141 -11.54 -5.95 2.14
N ARG A 142 -10.35 -5.85 2.70
CA ARG A 142 -10.02 -4.92 3.78
C ARG A 142 -8.53 -4.80 3.99
N GLN A 143 -8.11 -3.76 4.71
CA GLN A 143 -6.75 -3.65 5.22
C GLN A 143 -6.76 -2.88 6.55
N GLY A 144 -6.41 -3.58 7.64
CA GLY A 144 -6.46 -2.98 8.97
C GLY A 144 -7.86 -2.43 9.31
N PRO A 145 -8.00 -1.11 9.59
CA PRO A 145 -9.28 -0.50 9.91
C PRO A 145 -10.19 -0.31 8.68
N ASP A 146 -9.62 -0.27 7.48
CA ASP A 146 -10.36 0.03 6.24
C ASP A 146 -11.07 -1.22 5.74
N VAL A 147 -12.36 -1.12 5.51
CA VAL A 147 -13.23 -2.22 5.09
C VAL A 147 -13.92 -1.86 3.79
N GLY A 148 -13.80 -2.72 2.80
CA GLY A 148 -14.42 -2.56 1.48
C GLY A 148 -13.53 -3.15 0.37
N THR A 149 -14.14 -3.40 -0.78
CA THR A 149 -13.46 -3.96 -1.97
C THR A 149 -12.42 -3.01 -2.54
N SER A 150 -12.57 -1.70 -2.27
CA SER A 150 -11.58 -0.69 -2.65
C SER A 150 -10.24 -0.85 -1.91
N TYR A 151 -10.24 -1.52 -0.76
CA TYR A 151 -9.03 -1.79 0.04
C TYR A 151 -8.50 -3.20 -0.11
N ARG A 152 -8.96 -3.94 -1.14
CA ARG A 152 -8.47 -5.30 -1.40
C ARG A 152 -7.01 -5.33 -1.80
N SER A 153 -6.37 -6.46 -1.56
CA SER A 153 -5.02 -6.73 -2.05
C SER A 153 -5.06 -7.16 -3.51
N ALA A 154 -4.36 -6.45 -4.39
CA ALA A 154 -4.25 -6.81 -5.80
C ALA A 154 -2.93 -6.37 -6.44
N ILE A 155 -2.50 -7.10 -7.45
CA ILE A 155 -1.42 -6.79 -8.37
C ILE A 155 -2.02 -6.69 -9.75
N PHE A 156 -1.92 -5.50 -10.37
CA PHE A 156 -2.36 -5.27 -11.74
C PHE A 156 -1.14 -5.33 -12.66
N TYR A 157 -0.92 -6.48 -13.31
CA TYR A 157 0.26 -6.71 -14.13
C TYR A 157 0.16 -6.04 -15.50
N THR A 158 1.28 -5.56 -16.00
CA THR A 158 1.40 -4.87 -17.30
C THR A 158 1.89 -5.80 -18.42
N ASN A 159 2.45 -6.97 -18.08
CA ASN A 159 2.96 -7.95 -19.02
C ASN A 159 2.99 -9.35 -18.42
N ALA A 160 3.21 -10.36 -19.27
CA ALA A 160 3.21 -11.77 -18.87
C ALA A 160 4.31 -12.14 -17.86
N GLU A 161 5.44 -11.44 -17.88
CA GLU A 161 6.54 -11.69 -16.94
C GLU A 161 6.15 -11.22 -15.53
N GLN A 162 5.53 -10.05 -15.39
CA GLN A 162 4.99 -9.60 -14.11
C GLN A 162 3.94 -10.56 -13.55
N GLU A 163 3.03 -11.05 -14.41
CA GLU A 163 2.05 -12.06 -14.02
C GLU A 163 2.72 -13.32 -13.48
N ARG A 164 3.68 -13.86 -14.24
CA ARG A 164 4.42 -15.08 -13.89
C ARG A 164 5.15 -14.91 -12.55
N LEU A 165 5.88 -13.82 -12.37
CA LEU A 165 6.64 -13.54 -11.14
C LEU A 165 5.74 -13.36 -9.92
N ALA A 166 4.64 -12.61 -10.06
CA ALA A 166 3.68 -12.39 -8.98
C ALA A 166 3.03 -13.69 -8.53
N LYS A 167 2.54 -14.51 -9.47
CA LYS A 167 1.95 -15.83 -9.18
C LYS A 167 2.94 -16.79 -8.54
N ALA A 168 4.18 -16.84 -9.06
CA ALA A 168 5.22 -17.70 -8.53
C ALA A 168 5.59 -17.32 -7.09
N TYR A 169 5.69 -16.01 -6.80
CA TYR A 169 6.03 -15.57 -5.46
C TYR A 169 4.90 -15.81 -4.46
N ILE A 170 3.63 -15.57 -4.83
CA ILE A 170 2.48 -15.93 -4.00
C ILE A 170 2.47 -17.42 -3.68
N ALA A 171 2.66 -18.28 -4.69
CA ALA A 171 2.73 -19.73 -4.50
C ALA A 171 3.87 -20.15 -3.57
N GLN A 172 5.04 -19.52 -3.69
CA GLN A 172 6.18 -19.74 -2.79
C GLN A 172 5.82 -19.37 -1.34
N LEU A 173 5.25 -18.17 -1.11
CA LEU A 173 4.90 -17.70 0.23
C LEU A 173 3.83 -18.57 0.88
N ASP A 174 2.81 -19.01 0.13
CA ASP A 174 1.77 -19.92 0.61
C ASP A 174 2.36 -21.31 0.94
N ALA A 175 3.22 -21.87 0.09
CA ALA A 175 3.88 -23.16 0.32
C ALA A 175 4.79 -23.14 1.55
N GLN A 176 5.47 -22.02 1.79
CA GLN A 176 6.35 -21.82 2.96
C GLN A 176 5.59 -21.37 4.21
N LYS A 177 4.26 -21.20 4.12
CA LYS A 177 3.43 -20.70 5.23
C LYS A 177 4.00 -19.40 5.82
N ALA A 178 4.45 -18.49 4.95
CA ALA A 178 5.04 -17.22 5.33
C ALA A 178 4.05 -16.29 6.07
N PHE A 179 2.76 -16.52 5.88
CA PHE A 179 1.67 -15.85 6.60
C PHE A 179 0.80 -16.86 7.35
N PRO A 180 0.10 -16.44 8.42
CA PRO A 180 -0.76 -17.32 9.21
C PRO A 180 -2.01 -17.80 8.47
N LYS A 181 -2.38 -17.12 7.37
CA LYS A 181 -3.51 -17.46 6.50
C LYS A 181 -3.06 -17.41 5.05
N ARG A 182 -3.87 -18.02 4.17
CA ARG A 182 -3.64 -17.98 2.73
C ARG A 182 -3.65 -16.54 2.21
N ILE A 183 -2.77 -16.27 1.25
CA ILE A 183 -2.73 -15.01 0.52
C ILE A 183 -3.97 -14.88 -0.36
N VAL A 184 -4.65 -13.74 -0.28
CA VAL A 184 -5.86 -13.41 -1.05
C VAL A 184 -5.62 -12.35 -2.11
N THR A 185 -4.36 -12.03 -2.38
CA THR A 185 -3.96 -11.03 -3.39
C THR A 185 -4.42 -11.47 -4.78
N GLU A 186 -5.23 -10.64 -5.43
CA GLU A 186 -5.62 -10.84 -6.83
C GLU A 186 -4.45 -10.52 -7.76
N VAL A 187 -4.26 -11.34 -8.81
CA VAL A 187 -3.27 -11.05 -9.88
C VAL A 187 -4.03 -10.96 -11.19
N THR A 188 -4.25 -9.74 -11.66
CA THR A 188 -5.11 -9.44 -12.80
C THR A 188 -4.42 -8.50 -13.80
N PRO A 189 -4.79 -8.52 -15.10
CA PRO A 189 -4.20 -7.61 -16.07
C PRO A 189 -4.56 -6.15 -15.76
N LEU A 190 -3.62 -5.25 -15.93
CA LEU A 190 -3.87 -3.82 -15.86
C LEU A 190 -4.63 -3.37 -17.11
N LYS A 191 -5.92 -3.09 -16.99
CA LYS A 191 -6.69 -2.47 -18.08
C LYS A 191 -6.43 -0.97 -18.17
N ALA A 192 -6.46 -0.28 -17.02
CA ALA A 192 -6.17 1.13 -16.90
C ALA A 192 -5.79 1.48 -15.46
N PHE A 193 -5.04 2.57 -15.31
CA PHE A 193 -4.78 3.24 -14.04
C PHE A 193 -5.30 4.67 -14.14
N TYR A 194 -6.11 5.06 -13.19
CA TYR A 194 -6.68 6.40 -13.11
C TYR A 194 -6.07 7.11 -11.90
N ARG A 195 -5.30 8.17 -12.16
CA ARG A 195 -4.64 8.93 -11.10
C ARG A 195 -5.70 9.57 -10.20
N ALA A 196 -5.57 9.37 -8.89
CA ALA A 196 -6.44 10.01 -7.90
C ALA A 196 -6.20 11.53 -7.84
N GLU A 197 -7.11 12.21 -7.21
CA GLU A 197 -7.13 13.65 -7.04
C GLU A 197 -5.83 14.16 -6.39
N ASN A 198 -5.46 15.40 -6.68
CA ASN A 198 -4.17 15.95 -6.24
C ASN A 198 -3.98 15.94 -4.72
N TYR A 199 -5.06 16.12 -3.95
CA TYR A 199 -4.98 16.11 -2.49
C TYR A 199 -4.66 14.74 -1.88
N HIS A 200 -4.76 13.66 -2.65
CA HIS A 200 -4.32 12.33 -2.23
C HIS A 200 -2.84 12.05 -2.51
N GLN A 201 -2.23 12.82 -3.41
CA GLN A 201 -0.83 12.59 -3.75
C GLN A 201 0.08 13.04 -2.62
N ASP A 202 1.08 12.20 -2.29
CA ASP A 202 2.06 12.45 -1.24
C ASP A 202 1.43 12.74 0.15
N TYR A 203 0.21 12.24 0.37
CA TYR A 203 -0.59 12.58 1.54
C TYR A 203 0.14 12.33 2.85
N ALA A 204 0.79 11.18 3.00
CA ALA A 204 1.54 10.83 4.21
C ALA A 204 2.75 11.76 4.45
N TYR A 205 3.31 12.36 3.39
CA TYR A 205 4.39 13.33 3.52
C TYR A 205 3.89 14.70 4.02
N TYR A 206 2.77 15.18 3.46
CA TYR A 206 2.23 16.49 3.82
C TYR A 206 1.40 16.49 5.10
N ASN A 207 0.96 15.31 5.58
CA ASN A 207 0.11 15.17 6.75
C ASN A 207 0.72 14.19 7.78
N PRO A 208 1.98 14.41 8.23
CA PRO A 208 2.68 13.44 9.09
C PRO A 208 2.03 13.26 10.47
N ASP A 209 1.29 14.28 10.93
CA ASP A 209 0.63 14.29 12.24
C ASP A 209 -0.83 13.81 12.19
N ASN A 210 -1.31 13.39 11.01
CA ASN A 210 -2.63 12.78 10.88
C ASN A 210 -2.65 11.45 11.66
N PRO A 211 -3.60 11.22 12.58
CA PRO A 211 -3.65 10.01 13.41
C PRO A 211 -3.67 8.70 12.60
N TYR A 212 -4.31 8.69 11.44
CA TYR A 212 -4.30 7.54 10.55
C TYR A 212 -2.88 7.24 10.03
N ILE A 213 -2.16 8.28 9.58
CA ILE A 213 -0.78 8.15 9.09
C ILE A 213 0.13 7.66 10.22
N GLU A 214 -0.01 8.20 11.44
CA GLU A 214 0.77 7.74 12.59
C GLU A 214 0.57 6.27 12.89
N VAL A 215 -0.68 5.81 12.89
CA VAL A 215 -1.04 4.46 13.34
C VAL A 215 -0.89 3.44 12.22
N CYS A 216 -1.31 3.78 10.99
CA CYS A 216 -1.39 2.82 9.91
C CYS A 216 -0.19 2.85 8.95
N ASP A 217 0.41 4.02 8.68
CA ASP A 217 1.38 4.16 7.60
C ASP A 217 2.81 4.36 8.08
N ARG A 218 3.04 5.11 9.18
CA ARG A 218 4.37 5.27 9.77
C ARG A 218 5.03 3.94 10.14
N PRO A 219 4.31 2.93 10.69
CA PRO A 219 4.87 1.61 10.95
C PRO A 219 5.37 0.88 9.69
N LYS A 220 4.69 1.06 8.54
CA LYS A 220 5.12 0.47 7.25
C LYS A 220 6.45 1.07 6.78
N ILE A 221 6.60 2.40 6.90
CA ILE A 221 7.85 3.10 6.58
C ILE A 221 8.98 2.65 7.50
N ALA A 222 8.71 2.53 8.80
CA ALA A 222 9.68 2.04 9.77
C ALA A 222 10.07 0.58 9.49
N ALA A 223 9.11 -0.26 9.07
CA ALA A 223 9.38 -1.63 8.66
C ALA A 223 10.25 -1.69 7.40
N LEU A 224 9.98 -0.85 6.39
CA LEU A 224 10.81 -0.74 5.20
C LEU A 224 12.27 -0.40 5.58
N LYS A 225 12.47 0.63 6.40
CA LYS A 225 13.82 1.04 6.84
C LYS A 225 14.54 -0.05 7.60
N ARG A 226 13.83 -0.82 8.42
CA ARG A 226 14.40 -1.91 9.23
C ARG A 226 14.70 -3.17 8.40
N GLN A 227 13.79 -3.56 7.49
CA GLN A 227 13.88 -4.81 6.74
C GLN A 227 14.72 -4.68 5.47
N PHE A 228 14.77 -3.48 4.89
CA PHE A 228 15.43 -3.18 3.62
C PHE A 228 16.30 -1.92 3.72
N PRO A 229 17.27 -1.86 4.66
CA PRO A 229 18.08 -0.67 4.86
C PRO A 229 18.86 -0.25 3.60
N GLU A 230 19.24 -1.22 2.75
CA GLU A 230 19.96 -0.99 1.50
C GLU A 230 19.08 -0.40 0.38
N LEU A 231 17.76 -0.58 0.49
CA LEU A 231 16.77 -0.02 -0.44
C LEU A 231 16.16 1.28 0.07
N PHE A 232 16.23 1.54 1.37
CA PHE A 232 15.58 2.70 1.96
C PHE A 232 16.25 4.00 1.53
N VAL A 233 15.45 4.95 1.06
CA VAL A 233 15.86 6.33 0.80
C VAL A 233 14.86 7.30 1.44
N ASP A 234 15.35 8.45 1.92
CA ASP A 234 14.46 9.52 2.38
C ASP A 234 13.73 10.12 1.18
N TYR A 235 12.43 10.36 1.36
CA TYR A 235 11.59 10.92 0.32
C TYR A 235 11.31 12.40 0.56
N LYS A 236 11.43 13.17 -0.54
CA LYS A 236 10.93 14.55 -0.66
C LYS A 236 10.21 14.69 -1.99
N PRO A 237 8.98 15.23 -2.02
CA PRO A 237 8.30 15.51 -3.29
C PRO A 237 9.15 16.38 -4.20
N LYS A 238 9.17 16.05 -5.48
CA LYS A 238 9.77 16.93 -6.48
C LYS A 238 8.87 18.16 -6.64
N LYS A 239 9.48 19.35 -6.60
CA LYS A 239 8.78 20.61 -6.86
C LYS A 239 8.31 20.66 -8.31
#